data_be9adb497c8b82c2314d17fd3c0aaf9d
#
_entry.id   be9adb497c8b82c2314d17fd3c0aaf9d
#
_cell.length_a   1.000
_cell.length_b   1.000
_cell.length_c   1.000
_cell.angle_alpha   90.00
_cell.angle_beta   90.00
_cell.angle_gamma   90.00
#
_symmetry.space_group_name_H-M   'P 1'
#
loop_
_entity.id
_entity.type
_entity.pdbx_description
1 polymer ?
#
loop_
_entity_poly.entity_id
_entity_poly.type
_entity_poly.pdbx_seq_one_letter_code
_entity_poly.pdbx_strand_id
1 'polypeptide(L)'
;MIDDGKTKSSAWNNPEFRPDLAFAKLTEEMVERLRSYGREESFPAHVLLFTHGERQVDMFVVLDGEVAISLPAANGESKIIANHQKLDFSGELNLLTSQGSLVEARTTTESRLLRIPRNELQRVMRAEGDIANLITSATIWRRIGILGETTSGIVLMGDAGDAATTQLQRFLIRNNYPHRIVEASVEEAALAEHELTDHEPTLPAVVLSDGRILHRPTITQLADELGITELPDPEMIYDVTVVGAGPSGLAAAVYAASEGLCTLVVEGTAPGGQAGTSSKIENYLGFPTGISGQRLASRAQLQALKFGVRFAISRETVTAEQVDGIHKLTLAGGIPVCSRSVVVASGAQYRKLSVENYEQFENRGIYYAATAMESLLCRDNEVIVVGGGNSAGQAAVFLSGIAKHVHHIVRGKSLASTMSQYLISRIESSSHITLYTESEIVKLEGASSLEGVTWVSRKTGESTMKPIGSVFVMIGAEPNSGWLFGTVRLDKKGFILTGGTDGFESTPYATSVPGMFAVGDVRSKSVKRVASAVGEGSVVISDVHRYLADHRNKFAAEPNSALAALRSASAAVAAQS
;
A
#
# COMPACT_ATOMS: atom_id res chain seq x y z
N MET A 1 24.72 -31.34 -15.19
CA MET A 1 24.81 -31.43 -13.72
C MET A 1 26.15 -30.82 -13.33
N ILE A 2 26.17 -29.55 -12.98
CA ILE A 2 27.34 -28.89 -12.39
C ILE A 2 26.87 -28.52 -10.99
N ASP A 3 27.35 -29.25 -10.02
CA ASP A 3 27.13 -29.05 -8.60
C ASP A 3 28.15 -27.98 -8.15
N ASP A 4 27.77 -26.72 -8.26
CA ASP A 4 28.52 -25.62 -7.67
C ASP A 4 28.04 -25.45 -6.21
N GLY A 5 28.85 -25.91 -5.26
CA GLY A 5 28.63 -25.89 -3.81
C GLY A 5 28.31 -24.55 -3.17
N LYS A 6 27.27 -23.88 -3.68
CA LYS A 6 26.69 -22.68 -3.07
C LYS A 6 25.62 -23.13 -2.10
N THR A 7 25.85 -22.92 -0.82
CA THR A 7 24.83 -23.01 0.23
C THR A 7 23.66 -22.09 -0.17
N LYS A 8 22.63 -22.69 -0.78
CA LYS A 8 21.38 -21.96 -1.08
C LYS A 8 20.70 -21.66 0.23
N SER A 9 20.61 -20.37 0.57
CA SER A 9 19.81 -19.87 1.68
C SER A 9 18.34 -20.26 1.50
N SER A 10 17.62 -20.50 2.60
CA SER A 10 16.22 -20.92 2.60
C SER A 10 15.26 -19.94 1.92
N ALA A 11 15.61 -18.67 1.83
CA ALA A 11 14.84 -17.61 1.16
C ALA A 11 14.63 -17.83 -0.34
N TRP A 12 15.59 -18.49 -0.97
CA TRP A 12 15.56 -18.78 -2.40
C TRP A 12 14.73 -20.03 -2.74
N ASN A 13 14.12 -20.67 -1.73
CA ASN A 13 13.28 -21.87 -1.89
C ASN A 13 11.81 -21.56 -2.23
N ASN A 14 11.42 -20.29 -2.39
CA ASN A 14 10.09 -19.93 -2.88
C ASN A 14 9.92 -20.47 -4.32
N PRO A 15 8.93 -21.34 -4.61
CA PRO A 15 8.73 -21.91 -5.94
C PRO A 15 8.46 -20.88 -7.04
N GLU A 16 8.07 -19.67 -6.67
CA GLU A 16 7.87 -18.55 -7.58
C GLU A 16 9.12 -17.67 -7.75
N PHE A 17 10.19 -17.89 -6.97
CA PHE A 17 11.42 -17.11 -7.08
C PHE A 17 12.11 -17.38 -8.42
N ARG A 18 12.54 -16.31 -9.08
CA ARG A 18 13.19 -16.35 -10.38
C ARG A 18 14.66 -15.92 -10.25
N PRO A 19 15.57 -16.86 -9.92
CA PRO A 19 17.00 -16.56 -9.76
C PRO A 19 17.64 -16.04 -11.05
N ASP A 20 17.16 -16.48 -12.19
CA ASP A 20 17.59 -16.02 -13.52
C ASP A 20 17.32 -14.52 -13.74
N LEU A 21 16.27 -13.98 -13.14
CA LEU A 21 15.94 -12.56 -13.19
C LEU A 21 16.57 -11.78 -12.03
N ALA A 22 16.63 -12.36 -10.83
CA ALA A 22 17.23 -11.73 -9.65
C ALA A 22 18.73 -11.48 -9.84
N PHE A 23 19.44 -12.42 -10.46
CA PHE A 23 20.89 -12.38 -10.69
C PHE A 23 21.24 -12.28 -12.17
N ALA A 24 20.38 -11.59 -12.93
CA ALA A 24 20.66 -11.25 -14.31
C ALA A 24 21.90 -10.34 -14.38
N LYS A 25 22.82 -10.65 -15.29
CA LYS A 25 24.04 -9.86 -15.51
C LYS A 25 23.84 -8.84 -16.62
N LEU A 26 24.51 -7.72 -16.50
CA LEU A 26 24.66 -6.75 -17.58
C LEU A 26 25.49 -7.38 -18.72
N THR A 27 25.33 -6.89 -19.93
CA THR A 27 26.24 -7.18 -21.04
C THR A 27 27.40 -6.18 -21.08
N GLU A 28 28.50 -6.52 -21.73
CA GLU A 28 29.63 -5.58 -21.92
C GLU A 28 29.15 -4.31 -22.65
N GLU A 29 28.23 -4.43 -23.61
CA GLU A 29 27.63 -3.28 -24.32
C GLU A 29 26.81 -2.38 -23.39
N MET A 30 26.02 -2.98 -22.48
CA MET A 30 25.28 -2.22 -21.47
C MET A 30 26.25 -1.48 -20.53
N VAL A 31 27.32 -2.13 -20.10
CA VAL A 31 28.35 -1.51 -19.25
C VAL A 31 29.02 -0.35 -19.97
N GLU A 32 29.33 -0.49 -21.27
CA GLU A 32 29.94 0.61 -22.04
C GLU A 32 29.01 1.84 -22.10
N ARG A 33 27.71 1.65 -22.29
CA ARG A 33 26.74 2.74 -22.24
C ARG A 33 26.66 3.37 -20.82
N LEU A 34 26.73 2.55 -19.77
CA LEU A 34 26.67 3.00 -18.38
C LEU A 34 27.88 3.84 -17.97
N ARG A 35 29.04 3.73 -18.65
CA ARG A 35 30.24 4.56 -18.39
C ARG A 35 29.99 6.06 -18.53
N SER A 36 29.02 6.45 -19.38
CA SER A 36 28.64 7.85 -19.55
C SER A 36 27.88 8.43 -18.36
N TYR A 37 27.38 7.58 -17.45
CA TYR A 37 26.60 7.95 -16.27
C TYR A 37 27.38 7.79 -14.96
N GLY A 38 28.61 7.23 -15.00
CA GLY A 38 29.38 6.92 -13.80
C GLY A 38 30.88 7.13 -13.96
N ARG A 39 31.61 6.70 -12.92
CA ARG A 39 33.08 6.75 -12.89
C ARG A 39 33.62 5.40 -12.46
N GLU A 40 34.73 4.97 -13.09
CA GLU A 40 35.47 3.80 -12.61
C GLU A 40 36.29 4.17 -11.40
N GLU A 41 36.20 3.35 -10.36
CA GLU A 41 36.95 3.51 -9.11
C GLU A 41 37.54 2.13 -8.72
N SER A 42 38.77 2.16 -8.16
CA SER A 42 39.41 0.96 -7.62
C SER A 42 39.32 0.95 -6.10
N PHE A 43 38.95 -0.19 -5.55
CA PHE A 43 38.78 -0.39 -4.12
C PHE A 43 39.68 -1.55 -3.65
N PRO A 44 40.44 -1.37 -2.53
CA PRO A 44 41.09 -2.50 -1.87
C PRO A 44 40.07 -3.56 -1.43
N ALA A 45 40.56 -4.76 -1.04
CA ALA A 45 39.74 -5.76 -0.38
C ALA A 45 39.16 -5.24 0.95
N HIS A 46 37.99 -5.75 1.33
CA HIS A 46 37.28 -5.47 2.60
C HIS A 46 36.79 -4.02 2.79
N VAL A 47 36.64 -3.25 1.72
CA VAL A 47 36.04 -1.90 1.77
C VAL A 47 34.52 -2.01 1.78
N LEU A 48 33.89 -1.32 2.72
CA LEU A 48 32.43 -1.17 2.77
C LEU A 48 32.01 -0.13 1.71
N LEU A 49 31.16 -0.55 0.77
CA LEU A 49 30.64 0.31 -0.30
C LEU A 49 29.39 1.06 0.15
N PHE A 50 28.50 0.38 0.87
CA PHE A 50 27.33 0.95 1.54
C PHE A 50 26.87 0.03 2.66
N THR A 51 26.16 0.61 3.63
CA THR A 51 25.70 -0.10 4.83
C THR A 51 24.18 -0.28 4.84
N HIS A 52 23.70 -1.20 5.68
CA HIS A 52 22.29 -1.35 5.99
C HIS A 52 21.72 -0.03 6.55
N GLY A 53 20.49 0.32 6.13
CA GLY A 53 19.81 1.55 6.56
C GLY A 53 20.26 2.82 5.82
N GLU A 54 21.33 2.78 5.03
CA GLU A 54 21.78 3.93 4.23
C GLU A 54 20.76 4.28 3.15
N ARG A 55 20.35 5.56 3.10
CA ARG A 55 19.27 6.02 2.21
C ARG A 55 19.76 6.47 0.83
N GLN A 56 20.98 6.97 0.74
CA GLN A 56 21.54 7.55 -0.48
C GLN A 56 22.65 6.64 -1.03
N VAL A 57 22.26 5.46 -1.50
CA VAL A 57 23.20 4.48 -2.04
C VAL A 57 23.38 4.69 -3.55
N ASP A 58 24.63 4.73 -4.00
CA ASP A 58 24.99 4.72 -5.41
C ASP A 58 24.94 3.29 -5.96
N MET A 59 24.75 3.14 -7.26
CA MET A 59 24.85 1.84 -7.92
C MET A 59 26.30 1.52 -8.25
N PHE A 60 26.70 0.29 -8.01
CA PHE A 60 28.01 -0.25 -8.34
C PHE A 60 27.89 -1.40 -9.33
N VAL A 61 28.61 -1.33 -10.44
CA VAL A 61 28.76 -2.43 -11.40
C VAL A 61 30.16 -3.00 -11.27
N VAL A 62 30.27 -4.30 -11.10
CA VAL A 62 31.57 -4.97 -10.96
C VAL A 62 32.21 -5.13 -12.34
N LEU A 63 33.34 -4.45 -12.56
CA LEU A 63 34.16 -4.54 -13.77
C LEU A 63 35.22 -5.65 -13.61
N ASP A 64 35.77 -5.75 -12.38
CA ASP A 64 36.74 -6.77 -11.99
C ASP A 64 36.73 -6.93 -10.47
N GLY A 65 37.11 -8.13 -9.96
CA GLY A 65 37.06 -8.44 -8.53
C GLY A 65 35.73 -9.02 -8.06
N GLU A 66 35.44 -8.91 -6.76
CA GLU A 66 34.25 -9.51 -6.14
C GLU A 66 33.71 -8.63 -5.00
N VAL A 67 32.36 -8.54 -4.92
CA VAL A 67 31.62 -7.81 -3.89
C VAL A 67 30.65 -8.75 -3.19
N ALA A 68 30.80 -8.95 -1.88
CA ALA A 68 29.85 -9.68 -1.05
C ALA A 68 28.66 -8.79 -0.67
N ILE A 69 27.46 -9.33 -0.80
CA ILE A 69 26.22 -8.73 -0.34
C ILE A 69 25.75 -9.50 0.89
N SER A 70 25.53 -8.82 1.99
CA SER A 70 25.13 -9.43 3.25
C SER A 70 23.92 -8.76 3.88
N LEU A 71 23.17 -9.56 4.63
CA LEU A 71 22.07 -9.13 5.49
C LEU A 71 22.59 -9.06 6.91
N PRO A 72 22.31 -7.98 7.66
CA PRO A 72 22.59 -7.95 9.09
C PRO A 72 21.72 -8.98 9.79
N ALA A 73 22.31 -9.80 10.63
CA ALA A 73 21.59 -10.69 11.51
C ALA A 73 21.40 -10.04 12.89
N ALA A 74 20.35 -10.44 13.59
CA ALA A 74 19.98 -9.89 14.89
C ALA A 74 21.07 -10.08 15.98
N ASN A 75 21.99 -11.01 15.78
CA ASN A 75 23.14 -11.28 16.67
C ASN A 75 24.40 -10.43 16.34
N GLY A 76 24.27 -9.41 15.46
CA GLY A 76 25.40 -8.58 15.03
C GLY A 76 26.32 -9.21 13.98
N GLU A 77 26.08 -10.47 13.58
CA GLU A 77 26.78 -11.10 12.47
C GLU A 77 26.10 -10.74 11.13
N SER A 78 26.89 -10.64 10.06
CA SER A 78 26.36 -10.40 8.73
C SER A 78 26.33 -11.72 7.93
N LYS A 79 25.15 -12.12 7.46
CA LYS A 79 24.97 -13.31 6.60
C LYS A 79 25.16 -12.93 5.15
N ILE A 80 26.19 -13.48 4.48
CA ILE A 80 26.39 -13.33 3.05
C ILE A 80 25.25 -14.03 2.31
N ILE A 81 24.54 -13.30 1.44
CA ILE A 81 23.42 -13.81 0.63
C ILE A 81 23.77 -13.91 -0.85
N ALA A 82 24.75 -13.14 -1.34
CA ALA A 82 25.23 -13.20 -2.71
C ALA A 82 26.66 -12.69 -2.80
N ASN A 83 27.41 -13.20 -3.79
CA ASN A 83 28.67 -12.66 -4.22
C ASN A 83 28.52 -12.17 -5.67
N HIS A 84 28.72 -10.87 -5.86
CA HIS A 84 28.69 -10.23 -7.16
C HIS A 84 30.07 -10.25 -7.81
N GLN A 85 30.12 -10.71 -9.04
CA GLN A 85 31.31 -10.81 -9.87
C GLN A 85 31.16 -9.94 -11.12
N LYS A 86 32.13 -9.98 -12.02
CA LYS A 86 32.12 -9.21 -13.27
C LYS A 86 30.75 -9.20 -13.95
N LEU A 87 30.27 -8.01 -14.33
CA LEU A 87 28.98 -7.69 -14.93
C LEU A 87 27.76 -7.79 -13.98
N ASP A 88 27.96 -8.18 -12.72
CA ASP A 88 26.94 -8.02 -11.68
C ASP A 88 26.90 -6.57 -11.19
N PHE A 89 25.79 -6.20 -10.55
CA PHE A 89 25.56 -4.87 -10.01
C PHE A 89 24.88 -4.91 -8.65
N SER A 90 25.05 -3.83 -7.85
CA SER A 90 24.44 -3.65 -6.54
C SER A 90 24.15 -2.18 -6.27
N GLY A 91 23.37 -1.89 -5.20
CA GLY A 91 22.96 -0.53 -4.83
C GLY A 91 21.62 -0.11 -5.43
N GLU A 92 21.00 -0.94 -6.27
CA GLU A 92 19.72 -0.66 -6.94
C GLU A 92 18.49 -0.88 -6.05
N LEU A 93 18.60 -1.69 -4.97
CA LEU A 93 17.43 -2.06 -4.13
C LEU A 93 16.73 -0.87 -3.50
N ASN A 94 17.46 0.21 -3.26
CA ASN A 94 16.94 1.47 -2.72
C ASN A 94 16.51 2.45 -3.79
N LEU A 95 16.83 2.19 -5.04
CA LEU A 95 16.49 3.09 -6.15
C LEU A 95 14.99 3.31 -6.24
N LEU A 96 14.25 2.22 -6.05
CA LEU A 96 12.80 2.18 -6.19
C LEU A 96 12.06 2.32 -4.85
N THR A 97 12.75 2.71 -3.78
CA THR A 97 12.12 2.97 -2.48
C THR A 97 12.88 4.10 -1.79
N SER A 98 12.19 4.92 -1.00
CA SER A 98 12.82 5.87 -0.08
C SER A 98 13.38 5.19 1.18
N GLN A 99 13.20 3.87 1.29
CA GLN A 99 13.70 3.07 2.40
C GLN A 99 15.23 3.02 2.39
N GLY A 100 15.84 2.87 3.55
CA GLY A 100 17.25 2.57 3.67
C GLY A 100 17.60 1.21 3.04
N SER A 101 18.88 0.98 2.76
CA SER A 101 19.35 -0.28 2.23
C SER A 101 18.98 -1.45 3.14
N LEU A 102 18.42 -2.51 2.57
CA LEU A 102 18.14 -3.75 3.30
C LEU A 102 19.39 -4.62 3.46
N VAL A 103 20.47 -4.30 2.75
CA VAL A 103 21.71 -5.08 2.70
C VAL A 103 22.91 -4.17 2.86
N GLU A 104 24.05 -4.74 3.18
CA GLU A 104 25.36 -4.09 3.04
C GLU A 104 26.14 -4.71 1.88
N ALA A 105 27.06 -3.95 1.29
CA ALA A 105 27.95 -4.41 0.25
C ALA A 105 29.41 -4.13 0.62
N ARG A 106 30.25 -5.15 0.46
CA ARG A 106 31.69 -5.06 0.81
C ARG A 106 32.52 -5.78 -0.24
N THR A 107 33.63 -5.16 -0.66
CA THR A 107 34.61 -5.84 -1.52
C THR A 107 35.28 -7.00 -0.77
N THR A 108 35.39 -8.17 -1.39
CA THR A 108 36.12 -9.32 -0.81
C THR A 108 37.54 -9.43 -1.36
N THR A 109 37.77 -8.88 -2.53
CA THR A 109 39.08 -8.79 -3.20
C THR A 109 39.34 -7.36 -3.62
N GLU A 110 40.57 -7.05 -4.07
CA GLU A 110 40.82 -5.82 -4.83
C GLU A 110 39.85 -5.81 -6.03
N SER A 111 39.09 -4.71 -6.16
CA SER A 111 37.97 -4.66 -7.10
C SER A 111 37.97 -3.33 -7.85
N ARG A 112 37.65 -3.40 -9.14
CA ARG A 112 37.41 -2.24 -9.99
C ARG A 112 35.92 -2.17 -10.31
N LEU A 113 35.28 -1.08 -9.90
CA LEU A 113 33.84 -0.89 -9.97
C LEU A 113 33.51 0.36 -10.79
N LEU A 114 32.40 0.32 -11.53
CA LEU A 114 31.78 1.50 -12.11
C LEU A 114 30.73 2.02 -11.08
N ARG A 115 31.03 3.16 -10.48
CA ARG A 115 30.14 3.84 -9.54
C ARG A 115 29.23 4.80 -10.27
N ILE A 116 27.92 4.60 -10.19
CA ILE A 116 26.89 5.43 -10.81
C ILE A 116 26.12 6.14 -9.69
N PRO A 117 26.24 7.48 -9.58
CA PRO A 117 25.52 8.26 -8.59
C PRO A 117 24.00 8.07 -8.71
N ARG A 118 23.28 8.11 -7.58
CA ARG A 118 21.83 7.87 -7.52
C ARG A 118 21.03 8.76 -8.49
N ASN A 119 21.37 10.03 -8.63
CA ASN A 119 20.72 10.94 -9.58
C ASN A 119 20.95 10.51 -11.04
N GLU A 120 22.16 10.04 -11.38
CA GLU A 120 22.48 9.53 -12.71
C GLU A 120 21.78 8.20 -12.98
N LEU A 121 21.64 7.33 -11.97
CA LEU A 121 20.89 6.10 -12.09
C LEU A 121 19.42 6.36 -12.45
N GLN A 122 18.81 7.41 -11.90
CA GLN A 122 17.46 7.83 -12.33
C GLN A 122 17.41 8.26 -13.81
N ARG A 123 18.50 8.86 -14.32
CA ARG A 123 18.62 9.18 -15.75
C ARG A 123 18.74 7.89 -16.59
N VAL A 124 19.58 6.94 -16.17
CA VAL A 124 19.68 5.61 -16.80
C VAL A 124 18.31 4.96 -16.92
N MET A 125 17.53 4.94 -15.81
CA MET A 125 16.22 4.32 -15.78
C MET A 125 15.21 4.92 -16.77
N ARG A 126 15.40 6.17 -17.18
CA ARG A 126 14.57 6.86 -18.19
C ARG A 126 15.11 6.72 -19.61
N ALA A 127 16.42 6.75 -19.78
CA ALA A 127 17.06 6.81 -21.09
C ALA A 127 17.36 5.43 -21.70
N GLU A 128 17.72 4.44 -20.86
CA GLU A 128 18.24 3.14 -21.26
C GLU A 128 17.21 2.03 -20.98
N GLY A 129 16.23 1.87 -21.87
CA GLY A 129 15.04 1.03 -21.62
C GLY A 129 15.34 -0.45 -21.34
N ASP A 130 16.32 -1.05 -22.00
CA ASP A 130 16.75 -2.44 -21.81
C ASP A 130 17.47 -2.62 -20.45
N ILE A 131 18.38 -1.70 -20.12
CA ILE A 131 19.09 -1.69 -18.83
C ILE A 131 18.09 -1.44 -17.70
N ALA A 132 17.19 -0.48 -17.85
CA ALA A 132 16.14 -0.19 -16.89
C ALA A 132 15.23 -1.41 -16.62
N ASN A 133 14.86 -2.16 -17.64
CA ASN A 133 14.06 -3.38 -17.50
C ASN A 133 14.82 -4.47 -16.74
N LEU A 134 16.11 -4.66 -17.03
CA LEU A 134 16.97 -5.63 -16.34
C LEU A 134 17.11 -5.25 -14.86
N ILE A 135 17.47 -4.00 -14.54
CA ILE A 135 17.62 -3.51 -13.17
C ILE A 135 16.29 -3.63 -12.41
N THR A 136 15.17 -3.20 -13.01
CA THR A 136 13.84 -3.29 -12.38
C THR A 136 13.47 -4.74 -12.06
N SER A 137 13.70 -5.66 -13.00
CA SER A 137 13.44 -7.07 -12.78
C SER A 137 14.31 -7.63 -11.65
N ALA A 138 15.61 -7.35 -11.66
CA ALA A 138 16.52 -7.79 -10.61
C ALA A 138 16.10 -7.23 -9.24
N THR A 139 15.79 -5.94 -9.14
CA THR A 139 15.31 -5.30 -7.91
C THR A 139 14.08 -6.00 -7.33
N ILE A 140 13.07 -6.27 -8.17
CA ILE A 140 11.84 -6.95 -7.75
C ILE A 140 12.14 -8.33 -7.19
N TRP A 141 12.89 -9.15 -7.92
CA TRP A 141 13.15 -10.52 -7.54
C TRP A 141 14.12 -10.66 -6.36
N ARG A 142 15.17 -9.81 -6.29
CA ARG A 142 16.07 -9.73 -5.12
C ARG A 142 15.30 -9.35 -3.87
N ARG A 143 14.40 -8.36 -3.97
CA ARG A 143 13.57 -7.95 -2.85
C ARG A 143 12.62 -9.07 -2.39
N ILE A 144 12.00 -9.81 -3.30
CA ILE A 144 11.18 -10.99 -2.98
C ILE A 144 12.03 -12.04 -2.23
N GLY A 145 13.25 -12.28 -2.67
CA GLY A 145 14.18 -13.21 -2.00
C GLY A 145 14.55 -12.76 -0.59
N ILE A 146 14.93 -11.49 -0.42
CA ILE A 146 15.30 -10.92 0.89
C ILE A 146 14.12 -10.99 1.87
N LEU A 147 12.92 -10.68 1.42
CA LEU A 147 11.70 -10.75 2.25
C LEU A 147 11.33 -12.18 2.68
N GLY A 148 11.80 -13.19 1.97
CA GLY A 148 11.65 -14.60 2.33
C GLY A 148 12.64 -15.09 3.40
N GLU A 149 13.68 -14.31 3.74
CA GLU A 149 14.63 -14.63 4.81
C GLU A 149 14.05 -14.22 6.18
N THR A 150 13.46 -15.17 6.88
CA THR A 150 12.81 -14.95 8.19
C THR A 150 13.77 -14.66 9.34
N THR A 151 15.08 -14.81 9.13
CA THR A 151 16.12 -14.64 10.18
C THR A 151 16.77 -13.27 10.18
N SER A 152 16.49 -12.43 9.18
CA SER A 152 17.09 -11.09 9.05
C SER A 152 16.00 -10.04 9.03
N GLY A 153 16.24 -8.91 9.68
CA GLY A 153 15.30 -7.80 9.80
C GLY A 153 15.07 -7.39 11.25
N ILE A 154 14.04 -6.60 11.47
CA ILE A 154 13.63 -6.19 12.81
C ILE A 154 12.86 -7.31 13.53
N VAL A 155 12.87 -7.26 14.85
CA VAL A 155 12.08 -8.18 15.70
C VAL A 155 10.92 -7.40 16.32
N LEU A 156 9.70 -7.82 16.03
CA LEU A 156 8.50 -7.34 16.71
C LEU A 156 8.21 -8.28 17.89
N MET A 157 8.33 -7.74 19.10
CA MET A 157 8.05 -8.45 20.34
C MET A 157 6.66 -8.07 20.84
N GLY A 158 5.81 -9.05 21.10
CA GLY A 158 4.46 -8.81 21.60
C GLY A 158 3.55 -10.02 21.49
N ASP A 159 2.39 -9.94 22.13
CA ASP A 159 1.37 -10.98 22.07
C ASP A 159 0.62 -10.90 20.72
N ALA A 160 0.47 -12.04 20.05
CA ALA A 160 -0.28 -12.13 18.78
C ALA A 160 -1.78 -11.76 18.95
N GLY A 161 -2.32 -11.85 20.17
CA GLY A 161 -3.68 -11.41 20.53
C GLY A 161 -3.80 -9.91 20.81
N ASP A 162 -2.68 -9.20 21.02
CA ASP A 162 -2.71 -7.76 21.29
C ASP A 162 -2.97 -6.94 20.01
N ALA A 163 -3.89 -5.98 20.12
CA ALA A 163 -4.29 -5.14 19.00
C ALA A 163 -3.14 -4.27 18.47
N ALA A 164 -2.29 -3.74 19.35
CA ALA A 164 -1.16 -2.89 18.96
C ALA A 164 -0.08 -3.71 18.26
N THR A 165 0.25 -4.90 18.74
CA THR A 165 1.17 -5.86 18.11
C THR A 165 0.67 -6.22 16.70
N THR A 166 -0.61 -6.58 16.58
CA THR A 166 -1.25 -6.91 15.30
C THR A 166 -1.22 -5.73 14.33
N GLN A 167 -1.43 -4.50 14.83
CA GLN A 167 -1.41 -3.29 14.00
C GLN A 167 -0.01 -3.01 13.44
N LEU A 168 1.04 -3.12 14.27
CA LEU A 168 2.44 -2.96 13.84
C LEU A 168 2.82 -4.04 12.83
N GLN A 169 2.45 -5.29 13.08
CA GLN A 169 2.70 -6.39 12.16
C GLN A 169 2.03 -6.17 10.80
N ARG A 170 0.75 -5.79 10.78
CA ARG A 170 0.03 -5.48 9.53
C ARG A 170 0.70 -4.34 8.76
N PHE A 171 1.18 -3.32 9.47
CA PHE A 171 1.93 -2.22 8.86
C PHE A 171 3.21 -2.71 8.18
N LEU A 172 4.01 -3.54 8.86
CA LEU A 172 5.24 -4.10 8.32
C LEU A 172 4.99 -5.00 7.11
N ILE A 173 4.00 -5.90 7.18
CA ILE A 173 3.59 -6.77 6.06
C ILE A 173 3.18 -5.92 4.86
N ARG A 174 2.32 -4.93 5.06
CA ARG A 174 1.78 -4.10 3.97
C ARG A 174 2.85 -3.22 3.30
N ASN A 175 3.88 -2.83 4.04
CA ASN A 175 5.02 -2.07 3.51
C ASN A 175 6.16 -2.98 3.02
N ASN A 176 5.95 -4.31 2.97
CA ASN A 176 6.97 -5.28 2.59
C ASN A 176 8.28 -5.10 3.36
N TYR A 177 8.18 -4.91 4.68
CA TYR A 177 9.36 -4.76 5.53
C TYR A 177 9.68 -6.09 6.22
N PRO A 178 10.91 -6.64 6.08
CA PRO A 178 11.30 -7.90 6.70
C PRO A 178 11.23 -7.80 8.22
N HIS A 179 10.53 -8.73 8.86
CA HIS A 179 10.40 -8.76 10.31
C HIS A 179 10.15 -10.18 10.82
N ARG A 180 10.52 -10.42 12.07
CA ARG A 180 10.20 -11.62 12.84
C ARG A 180 9.30 -11.22 14.00
N ILE A 181 8.32 -12.06 14.33
CA ILE A 181 7.55 -11.91 15.56
C ILE A 181 8.08 -12.89 16.60
N VAL A 182 8.19 -12.40 17.83
CA VAL A 182 8.53 -13.18 19.02
C VAL A 182 7.42 -12.97 20.04
N GLU A 183 6.81 -14.07 20.50
CA GLU A 183 5.80 -14.01 21.56
C GLU A 183 6.45 -13.65 22.90
N ALA A 184 5.73 -12.89 23.71
CA ALA A 184 6.21 -12.42 25.02
C ALA A 184 6.65 -13.54 25.98
N SER A 185 6.08 -14.74 25.83
CA SER A 185 6.45 -15.93 26.62
C SER A 185 7.83 -16.53 26.27
N VAL A 186 8.43 -16.12 25.15
CA VAL A 186 9.76 -16.54 24.68
C VAL A 186 10.80 -15.45 24.99
N GLU A 187 10.40 -14.42 25.71
CA GLU A 187 11.15 -13.20 26.01
C GLU A 187 12.53 -13.47 26.66
N GLU A 188 12.61 -14.39 27.61
CA GLU A 188 13.87 -14.70 28.30
C GLU A 188 14.96 -15.17 27.33
N ALA A 189 14.61 -15.90 26.29
CA ALA A 189 15.57 -16.39 25.29
C ALA A 189 16.00 -15.31 24.28
N ALA A 190 15.09 -14.41 23.90
CA ALA A 190 15.38 -13.32 22.95
C ALA A 190 16.17 -12.19 23.60
N LEU A 191 15.92 -11.90 24.88
CA LEU A 191 16.64 -10.91 25.67
C LEU A 191 18.07 -11.37 25.98
N ALA A 192 18.28 -12.67 26.23
CA ALA A 192 19.59 -13.25 26.47
C ALA A 192 20.52 -13.22 25.24
N GLU A 193 19.96 -13.21 24.01
CA GLU A 193 20.74 -13.06 22.77
C GLU A 193 21.22 -11.62 22.52
N HIS A 194 20.65 -10.61 23.19
CA HIS A 194 20.93 -9.19 22.90
C HIS A 194 21.57 -8.40 24.04
N GLU A 195 21.97 -9.03 25.16
CA GLU A 195 22.56 -8.35 26.33
C GLU A 195 21.76 -7.11 26.79
N LEU A 196 20.41 -7.23 26.81
CA LEU A 196 19.52 -6.12 27.17
C LEU A 196 19.59 -5.92 28.69
N THR A 197 20.30 -4.88 29.10
CA THR A 197 20.50 -4.45 30.46
C THR A 197 19.25 -3.77 31.03
N ASP A 198 18.87 -4.20 32.23
CA ASP A 198 18.20 -3.48 33.33
C ASP A 198 16.73 -3.09 33.25
N HIS A 199 15.98 -3.16 32.12
CA HIS A 199 14.54 -2.91 32.18
C HIS A 199 13.77 -3.84 31.21
N GLU A 200 12.71 -4.47 31.71
CA GLU A 200 11.76 -5.23 30.87
C GLU A 200 11.17 -4.32 29.78
N PRO A 201 11.21 -4.72 28.50
CA PRO A 201 10.67 -3.90 27.42
C PRO A 201 9.15 -3.74 27.59
N THR A 202 8.65 -2.51 27.48
CA THR A 202 7.21 -2.26 27.48
C THR A 202 6.63 -2.67 26.13
N LEU A 203 5.83 -3.73 26.10
CA LEU A 203 5.25 -4.33 24.89
C LEU A 203 4.07 -3.52 24.30
N PRO A 204 3.84 -3.61 22.99
CA PRO A 204 4.74 -4.21 22.01
C PRO A 204 6.04 -3.42 21.82
N ALA A 205 7.14 -4.10 21.58
CA ALA A 205 8.43 -3.49 21.32
C ALA A 205 8.99 -3.92 19.96
N VAL A 206 9.77 -3.06 19.32
CA VAL A 206 10.44 -3.35 18.06
C VAL A 206 11.93 -3.19 18.23
N VAL A 207 12.67 -4.30 18.07
CA VAL A 207 14.14 -4.28 18.06
C VAL A 207 14.58 -4.00 16.62
N LEU A 208 15.28 -2.91 16.44
CA LEU A 208 15.85 -2.50 15.15
C LEU A 208 17.12 -3.30 14.85
N SER A 209 17.54 -3.31 13.59
CA SER A 209 18.75 -4.01 13.15
C SER A 209 20.06 -3.45 13.73
N ASP A 210 20.05 -2.23 14.27
CA ASP A 210 21.18 -1.61 14.98
C ASP A 210 21.17 -1.88 16.49
N GLY A 211 20.23 -2.73 16.98
CA GLY A 211 20.06 -3.08 18.38
C GLY A 211 19.23 -2.10 19.20
N ARG A 212 18.83 -0.95 18.67
CA ARG A 212 17.93 -0.02 19.38
C ARG A 212 16.55 -0.63 19.54
N ILE A 213 15.89 -0.34 20.67
CA ILE A 213 14.55 -0.83 20.97
C ILE A 213 13.56 0.34 20.96
N LEU A 214 12.50 0.18 20.23
CA LEU A 214 11.35 1.09 20.25
C LEU A 214 10.25 0.48 21.12
N HIS A 215 9.92 1.15 22.22
CA HIS A 215 8.87 0.73 23.14
C HIS A 215 7.54 1.34 22.70
N ARG A 216 6.53 0.50 22.46
CA ARG A 216 5.19 0.91 22.01
C ARG A 216 5.21 1.96 20.89
N PRO A 217 5.97 1.75 19.80
CA PRO A 217 6.06 2.76 18.76
C PRO A 217 4.70 2.96 18.10
N THR A 218 4.38 4.19 17.79
CA THR A 218 3.31 4.48 16.84
C THR A 218 3.73 4.02 15.43
N ILE A 219 2.76 3.78 14.54
CA ILE A 219 3.06 3.45 13.14
C ILE A 219 3.94 4.53 12.50
N THR A 220 3.68 5.80 12.80
CA THR A 220 4.46 6.93 12.27
C THR A 220 5.91 6.90 12.75
N GLN A 221 6.14 6.69 14.05
CA GLN A 221 7.49 6.54 14.59
C GLN A 221 8.23 5.35 13.95
N LEU A 222 7.55 4.20 13.84
CA LEU A 222 8.14 3.03 13.20
C LEU A 222 8.46 3.29 11.72
N ALA A 223 7.57 3.96 10.99
CA ALA A 223 7.80 4.32 9.60
C ALA A 223 9.01 5.24 9.40
N ASP A 224 9.21 6.20 10.31
CA ASP A 224 10.35 7.13 10.30
C ASP A 224 11.66 6.40 10.60
N GLU A 225 11.70 5.60 11.65
CA GLU A 225 12.88 4.83 12.05
C GLU A 225 13.31 3.83 10.97
N LEU A 226 12.35 3.18 10.34
CA LEU A 226 12.61 2.23 9.25
C LEU A 226 12.86 2.90 7.89
N GLY A 227 12.77 4.22 7.81
CA GLY A 227 12.92 4.97 6.56
C GLY A 227 11.88 4.61 5.49
N ILE A 228 10.69 4.17 5.90
CA ILE A 228 9.58 3.85 5.00
C ILE A 228 8.98 5.11 4.39
N THR A 229 8.96 6.20 5.15
CA THR A 229 8.43 7.49 4.70
C THR A 229 9.52 8.38 4.13
N GLU A 230 9.20 9.09 3.05
CA GLU A 230 9.96 10.23 2.57
C GLU A 230 9.19 11.50 2.94
N LEU A 231 9.77 12.32 3.82
CA LEU A 231 9.13 13.58 4.20
C LEU A 231 9.10 14.51 2.99
N PRO A 232 7.96 15.14 2.71
CA PRO A 232 7.86 16.15 1.66
C PRO A 232 8.83 17.31 1.92
N ASP A 233 9.44 17.82 0.86
CA ASP A 233 10.23 19.04 0.93
C ASP A 233 9.28 20.24 1.09
N PRO A 234 9.34 20.98 2.21
CA PRO A 234 8.45 22.10 2.46
C PRO A 234 8.67 23.30 1.51
N GLU A 235 9.80 23.35 0.83
CA GLU A 235 10.10 24.39 -0.16
C GLU A 235 9.68 24.02 -1.59
N MET A 236 9.23 22.79 -1.79
CA MET A 236 8.85 22.29 -3.10
C MET A 236 7.36 22.46 -3.39
N ILE A 237 7.04 22.97 -4.57
CA ILE A 237 5.68 22.99 -5.10
C ILE A 237 5.56 21.85 -6.12
N TYR A 238 4.81 20.81 -5.78
CA TYR A 238 4.55 19.68 -6.68
C TYR A 238 3.60 20.11 -7.81
N ASP A 239 3.72 19.52 -8.99
CA ASP A 239 2.74 19.71 -10.06
C ASP A 239 1.42 19.03 -9.69
N VAL A 240 1.51 17.84 -9.09
CA VAL A 240 0.36 17.10 -8.59
C VAL A 240 0.69 16.37 -7.28
N THR A 241 -0.19 16.53 -6.29
CA THR A 241 -0.19 15.67 -5.09
C THR A 241 -1.38 14.74 -5.16
N VAL A 242 -1.11 13.44 -5.08
CA VAL A 242 -2.12 12.38 -5.03
C VAL A 242 -2.35 11.97 -3.58
N VAL A 243 -3.57 12.10 -3.07
CA VAL A 243 -3.92 11.73 -1.70
C VAL A 243 -4.57 10.35 -1.71
N GLY A 244 -3.83 9.36 -1.22
CA GLY A 244 -4.19 7.95 -1.19
C GLY A 244 -3.43 7.13 -2.24
N ALA A 245 -2.82 6.03 -1.79
CA ALA A 245 -2.06 5.07 -2.61
C ALA A 245 -2.85 3.78 -2.91
N GLY A 246 -4.17 3.86 -3.00
CA GLY A 246 -5.01 2.79 -3.54
C GLY A 246 -4.82 2.62 -5.06
N PRO A 247 -5.54 1.69 -5.72
CA PRO A 247 -5.39 1.45 -7.16
C PRO A 247 -5.57 2.71 -8.03
N SER A 248 -6.52 3.59 -7.70
CA SER A 248 -6.72 4.84 -8.44
C SER A 248 -5.59 5.85 -8.22
N GLY A 249 -5.09 5.98 -6.99
CA GLY A 249 -3.99 6.89 -6.69
C GLY A 249 -2.67 6.42 -7.28
N LEU A 250 -2.36 5.12 -7.19
CA LEU A 250 -1.16 4.56 -7.82
C LEU A 250 -1.20 4.70 -9.35
N ALA A 251 -2.37 4.50 -9.98
CA ALA A 251 -2.52 4.74 -11.41
C ALA A 251 -2.30 6.22 -11.76
N ALA A 252 -2.96 7.14 -11.04
CA ALA A 252 -2.75 8.57 -11.24
C ALA A 252 -1.27 8.97 -11.10
N ALA A 253 -0.58 8.45 -10.07
CA ALA A 253 0.82 8.73 -9.83
C ALA A 253 1.74 8.21 -10.96
N VAL A 254 1.49 6.98 -11.45
CA VAL A 254 2.25 6.39 -12.57
C VAL A 254 2.09 7.25 -13.82
N TYR A 255 0.85 7.59 -14.19
CA TYR A 255 0.60 8.38 -15.39
C TYR A 255 1.17 9.80 -15.25
N ALA A 256 0.90 10.50 -14.16
CA ALA A 256 1.43 11.84 -13.92
C ALA A 256 2.95 11.90 -14.04
N ALA A 257 3.68 11.03 -13.36
CA ALA A 257 5.13 11.03 -13.39
C ALA A 257 5.70 10.54 -14.73
N SER A 258 5.07 9.55 -15.39
CA SER A 258 5.49 9.09 -16.70
C SER A 258 5.32 10.17 -17.79
N GLU A 259 4.39 11.10 -17.61
CA GLU A 259 4.13 12.25 -18.46
C GLU A 259 4.90 13.51 -18.02
N GLY A 260 5.83 13.37 -17.06
CA GLY A 260 6.79 14.41 -16.68
C GLY A 260 6.36 15.34 -15.56
N LEU A 261 5.23 15.09 -14.89
CA LEU A 261 4.79 15.89 -13.75
C LEU A 261 5.57 15.54 -12.48
N CYS A 262 5.99 16.56 -11.73
CA CYS A 262 6.55 16.37 -10.39
C CYS A 262 5.46 15.93 -9.43
N THR A 263 5.50 14.64 -9.03
CA THR A 263 4.41 13.95 -8.36
C THR A 263 4.78 13.49 -6.95
N LEU A 264 3.93 13.84 -5.97
CA LEU A 264 3.95 13.30 -4.61
C LEU A 264 2.71 12.45 -4.37
N VAL A 265 2.87 11.30 -3.73
CA VAL A 265 1.77 10.49 -3.18
C VAL A 265 1.81 10.57 -1.65
N VAL A 266 0.68 10.90 -1.05
CA VAL A 266 0.49 10.91 0.41
C VAL A 266 -0.41 9.71 0.77
N GLU A 267 0.05 8.87 1.71
CA GLU A 267 -0.67 7.67 2.12
C GLU A 267 -0.61 7.48 3.64
N GLY A 268 -1.76 7.30 4.27
CA GLY A 268 -1.88 7.20 5.73
C GLY A 268 -1.31 5.92 6.33
N THR A 269 -1.28 4.81 5.59
CA THR A 269 -0.86 3.52 6.16
C THR A 269 0.15 2.79 5.26
N ALA A 270 -0.28 2.37 4.09
CA ALA A 270 0.56 1.63 3.15
C ALA A 270 -0.08 1.58 1.76
N PRO A 271 0.73 1.53 0.70
CA PRO A 271 0.23 1.40 -0.67
C PRO A 271 -0.68 0.18 -0.87
N GLY A 272 -1.68 0.33 -1.75
CA GLY A 272 -2.62 -0.71 -2.14
C GLY A 272 -4.06 -0.45 -1.70
N GLY A 273 -4.29 0.41 -0.70
CA GLY A 273 -5.64 0.72 -0.21
C GLY A 273 -6.40 -0.55 0.20
N GLN A 274 -7.72 -0.58 -0.03
CA GLN A 274 -8.57 -1.76 0.24
C GLN A 274 -8.20 -2.96 -0.65
N ALA A 275 -7.83 -2.74 -1.91
CA ALA A 275 -7.43 -3.82 -2.80
C ALA A 275 -6.17 -4.56 -2.30
N GLY A 276 -5.25 -3.83 -1.63
CA GLY A 276 -4.03 -4.40 -1.05
C GLY A 276 -4.28 -5.47 0.02
N THR A 277 -5.45 -5.48 0.67
CA THR A 277 -5.81 -6.48 1.68
C THR A 277 -6.42 -7.75 1.10
N SER A 278 -6.75 -7.77 -0.20
CA SER A 278 -7.33 -8.93 -0.86
C SER A 278 -6.32 -10.05 -1.01
N SER A 279 -6.65 -11.25 -0.54
CA SER A 279 -5.81 -12.44 -0.67
C SER A 279 -5.55 -12.81 -2.13
N LYS A 280 -6.57 -12.64 -2.99
CA LYS A 280 -6.51 -12.94 -4.42
C LYS A 280 -7.47 -12.05 -5.21
N ILE A 281 -6.99 -11.45 -6.30
CA ILE A 281 -7.76 -10.68 -7.27
C ILE A 281 -7.69 -11.46 -8.59
N GLU A 282 -8.79 -12.08 -9.00
CA GLU A 282 -8.85 -12.95 -10.19
C GLU A 282 -9.47 -12.28 -11.41
N ASN A 283 -10.18 -11.17 -11.19
CA ASN A 283 -10.91 -10.45 -12.24
C ASN A 283 -10.19 -9.17 -12.72
N TYR A 284 -8.90 -9.02 -12.41
CA TYR A 284 -8.09 -7.95 -12.96
C TYR A 284 -7.36 -8.43 -14.22
N LEU A 285 -7.54 -7.70 -15.31
CA LEU A 285 -7.01 -8.05 -16.62
C LEU A 285 -5.49 -8.22 -16.60
N GLY A 286 -4.99 -9.28 -17.26
CA GLY A 286 -3.56 -9.60 -17.38
C GLY A 286 -3.05 -10.62 -16.37
N PHE A 287 -3.90 -11.08 -15.43
CA PHE A 287 -3.53 -12.08 -14.41
C PHE A 287 -4.45 -13.31 -14.48
N PRO A 288 -4.22 -14.24 -15.42
CA PRO A 288 -5.13 -15.37 -15.64
C PRO A 288 -5.22 -16.34 -14.45
N THR A 289 -4.20 -16.38 -13.60
CA THR A 289 -4.19 -17.16 -12.35
C THR A 289 -4.58 -16.34 -11.13
N GLY A 290 -4.91 -15.06 -11.33
CA GLY A 290 -5.09 -14.10 -10.24
C GLY A 290 -3.78 -13.57 -9.68
N ILE A 291 -3.88 -12.54 -8.85
CA ILE A 291 -2.75 -11.93 -8.13
C ILE A 291 -3.23 -11.48 -6.74
N SER A 292 -2.40 -11.59 -5.71
CA SER A 292 -2.75 -11.01 -4.41
C SER A 292 -2.77 -9.48 -4.50
N GLY A 293 -3.67 -8.84 -3.74
CA GLY A 293 -3.76 -7.39 -3.70
C GLY A 293 -2.44 -6.73 -3.30
N GLN A 294 -1.73 -7.31 -2.33
CA GLN A 294 -0.42 -6.85 -1.89
C GLN A 294 0.62 -6.89 -3.02
N ARG A 295 0.69 -7.98 -3.79
CA ARG A 295 1.63 -8.08 -4.92
C ARG A 295 1.29 -7.09 -6.04
N LEU A 296 0.00 -6.88 -6.32
CA LEU A 296 -0.43 -5.89 -7.30
C LEU A 296 -0.03 -4.48 -6.86
N ALA A 297 -0.28 -4.13 -5.60
CA ALA A 297 0.07 -2.84 -5.02
C ALA A 297 1.58 -2.58 -5.04
N SER A 298 2.38 -3.58 -4.62
CA SER A 298 3.85 -3.47 -4.63
C SER A 298 4.40 -3.24 -6.05
N ARG A 299 3.86 -3.94 -7.05
CA ARG A 299 4.25 -3.74 -8.46
C ARG A 299 3.89 -2.34 -8.97
N ALA A 300 2.69 -1.86 -8.63
CA ALA A 300 2.25 -0.52 -9.01
C ALA A 300 3.08 0.58 -8.33
N GLN A 301 3.41 0.41 -7.04
CA GLN A 301 4.31 1.32 -6.31
C GLN A 301 5.70 1.36 -6.96
N LEU A 302 6.31 0.21 -7.24
CA LEU A 302 7.60 0.13 -7.92
C LEU A 302 7.56 0.80 -9.29
N GLN A 303 6.45 0.64 -10.03
CA GLN A 303 6.26 1.31 -11.31
C GLN A 303 6.21 2.84 -11.15
N ALA A 304 5.51 3.35 -10.14
CA ALA A 304 5.46 4.79 -9.85
C ALA A 304 6.84 5.33 -9.46
N LEU A 305 7.57 4.63 -8.59
CA LEU A 305 8.93 4.98 -8.16
C LEU A 305 9.92 5.01 -9.33
N LYS A 306 9.81 4.07 -10.30
CA LYS A 306 10.60 4.07 -11.54
C LYS A 306 10.48 5.39 -12.30
N PHE A 307 9.31 6.03 -12.28
CA PHE A 307 9.08 7.32 -12.93
C PHE A 307 9.43 8.53 -12.04
N GLY A 308 9.90 8.30 -10.82
CA GLY A 308 10.35 9.35 -9.91
C GLY A 308 9.27 9.91 -9.00
N VAL A 309 8.18 9.18 -8.79
CA VAL A 309 7.16 9.53 -7.78
C VAL A 309 7.77 9.48 -6.39
N ARG A 310 7.50 10.49 -5.56
CA ARG A 310 7.82 10.48 -4.13
C ARG A 310 6.65 9.98 -3.31
N PHE A 311 6.93 9.30 -2.18
CA PHE A 311 5.91 8.73 -1.31
C PHE A 311 6.07 9.19 0.13
N ALA A 312 5.11 9.95 0.66
CA ALA A 312 4.95 10.21 2.08
C ALA A 312 4.00 9.16 2.69
N ILE A 313 4.55 8.03 3.10
CA ILE A 313 3.81 6.90 3.71
C ILE A 313 3.71 7.13 5.21
N SER A 314 2.62 6.64 5.83
CA SER A 314 2.28 6.88 7.24
C SER A 314 2.09 8.37 7.57
N ARG A 315 1.57 9.10 6.59
CA ARG A 315 1.20 10.52 6.72
C ARG A 315 -0.23 10.72 6.22
N GLU A 316 -1.16 10.88 7.14
CA GLU A 316 -2.55 11.24 6.81
C GLU A 316 -2.64 12.71 6.41
N THR A 317 -3.44 13.01 5.40
CA THR A 317 -3.83 14.39 5.10
C THR A 317 -4.94 14.82 6.07
N VAL A 318 -4.71 15.90 6.81
CA VAL A 318 -5.62 16.41 7.83
C VAL A 318 -6.51 17.54 7.31
N THR A 319 -5.93 18.44 6.50
CA THR A 319 -6.67 19.57 5.91
C THR A 319 -6.17 19.88 4.51
N ALA A 320 -7.03 20.57 3.74
CA ALA A 320 -6.66 21.14 2.45
C ALA A 320 -7.25 22.55 2.35
N GLU A 321 -6.45 23.49 1.93
CA GLU A 321 -6.84 24.86 1.62
C GLU A 321 -6.25 25.29 0.27
N GLN A 322 -6.83 26.29 -0.36
CA GLN A 322 -6.28 26.86 -1.59
C GLN A 322 -5.96 28.34 -1.36
N VAL A 323 -4.71 28.71 -1.59
CA VAL A 323 -4.22 30.09 -1.47
C VAL A 323 -3.56 30.46 -2.79
N ASP A 324 -4.03 31.52 -3.44
CA ASP A 324 -3.50 32.05 -4.70
C ASP A 324 -3.38 31.01 -5.84
N GLY A 325 -4.27 29.99 -5.82
CA GLY A 325 -4.30 28.92 -6.80
C GLY A 325 -3.38 27.74 -6.50
N ILE A 326 -2.58 27.83 -5.43
CA ILE A 326 -1.78 26.72 -4.91
C ILE A 326 -2.60 25.99 -3.83
N HIS A 327 -2.65 24.67 -3.90
CA HIS A 327 -3.23 23.85 -2.86
C HIS A 327 -2.19 23.60 -1.78
N LYS A 328 -2.55 23.93 -0.53
CA LYS A 328 -1.79 23.61 0.66
C LYS A 328 -2.48 22.49 1.41
N LEU A 329 -1.83 21.36 1.49
CA LEU A 329 -2.25 20.22 2.31
C LEU A 329 -1.47 20.25 3.61
N THR A 330 -2.13 19.95 4.73
CA THR A 330 -1.45 19.71 5.99
C THR A 330 -1.55 18.23 6.31
N LEU A 331 -0.40 17.61 6.50
CA LEU A 331 -0.31 16.21 6.90
C LEU A 331 -0.28 16.09 8.44
N ALA A 332 -0.55 14.89 8.94
CA ALA A 332 -0.40 14.58 10.36
C ALA A 332 1.01 14.94 10.84
N GLY A 333 1.09 15.56 12.03
CA GLY A 333 2.32 16.16 12.54
C GLY A 333 2.56 17.59 12.05
N GLY A 334 1.59 18.24 11.36
CA GLY A 334 1.68 19.62 10.92
C GLY A 334 2.57 19.84 9.67
N ILE A 335 2.92 18.80 8.95
CA ILE A 335 3.82 18.85 7.79
C ILE A 335 3.07 19.48 6.60
N PRO A 336 3.54 20.62 6.05
CA PRO A 336 2.91 21.25 4.90
C PRO A 336 3.35 20.61 3.58
N VAL A 337 2.41 20.53 2.63
CA VAL A 337 2.66 20.13 1.24
C VAL A 337 2.00 21.14 0.33
N CYS A 338 2.75 21.69 -0.62
CA CYS A 338 2.25 22.59 -1.63
C CYS A 338 2.18 21.95 -2.99
N SER A 339 1.06 22.15 -3.69
CA SER A 339 0.82 21.55 -4.99
C SER A 339 0.00 22.46 -5.90
N ARG A 340 0.31 22.43 -7.20
CA ARG A 340 -0.48 23.14 -8.22
C ARG A 340 -1.82 22.46 -8.46
N SER A 341 -1.87 21.14 -8.32
CA SER A 341 -3.11 20.36 -8.44
C SER A 341 -3.14 19.22 -7.43
N VAL A 342 -4.33 18.74 -7.10
CA VAL A 342 -4.55 17.63 -6.15
C VAL A 342 -5.46 16.59 -6.78
N VAL A 343 -5.07 15.32 -6.69
CA VAL A 343 -5.93 14.17 -7.02
C VAL A 343 -6.32 13.46 -5.73
N VAL A 344 -7.57 13.56 -5.34
CA VAL A 344 -8.12 12.87 -4.16
C VAL A 344 -8.48 11.44 -4.54
N ALA A 345 -7.70 10.49 -4.05
CA ALA A 345 -7.84 9.05 -4.27
C ALA A 345 -7.90 8.28 -2.95
N SER A 346 -8.39 8.94 -1.89
CA SER A 346 -8.39 8.44 -0.50
C SER A 346 -9.31 7.23 -0.27
N GLY A 347 -10.15 6.89 -1.26
CA GLY A 347 -10.97 5.70 -1.24
C GLY A 347 -12.13 5.76 -0.25
N ALA A 348 -12.65 4.58 0.10
CA ALA A 348 -13.72 4.41 1.06
C ALA A 348 -13.47 3.14 1.88
N GLN A 349 -13.98 3.11 3.10
CA GLN A 349 -13.93 1.93 3.97
C GLN A 349 -15.30 1.27 3.98
N TYR A 350 -15.33 -0.06 3.81
CA TYR A 350 -16.56 -0.82 4.02
C TYR A 350 -16.92 -0.80 5.50
N ARG A 351 -18.20 -0.59 5.77
CA ARG A 351 -18.73 -0.69 7.14
C ARG A 351 -18.61 -2.11 7.63
N LYS A 352 -18.06 -2.26 8.83
CA LYS A 352 -17.92 -3.54 9.51
C LYS A 352 -19.10 -3.79 10.45
N LEU A 353 -19.37 -5.04 10.76
CA LEU A 353 -20.27 -5.41 11.84
C LEU A 353 -19.53 -5.24 13.17
N SER A 354 -20.24 -4.75 14.19
CA SER A 354 -19.71 -4.63 15.55
C SER A 354 -19.86 -5.97 16.29
N VAL A 355 -19.05 -6.96 15.90
CA VAL A 355 -19.04 -8.31 16.45
C VAL A 355 -17.60 -8.69 16.77
N GLU A 356 -17.39 -9.39 17.87
CA GLU A 356 -16.08 -9.94 18.23
C GLU A 356 -15.49 -10.82 17.13
N ASN A 357 -14.16 -10.83 17.03
CA ASN A 357 -13.39 -11.62 16.05
C ASN A 357 -13.69 -11.30 14.58
N TYR A 358 -14.37 -10.18 14.28
CA TYR A 358 -14.73 -9.82 12.90
C TYR A 358 -13.51 -9.82 11.96
N GLU A 359 -12.41 -9.22 12.41
CA GLU A 359 -11.20 -9.05 11.60
C GLU A 359 -10.47 -10.37 11.30
N GLN A 360 -10.62 -11.38 12.17
CA GLN A 360 -10.07 -12.72 11.96
C GLN A 360 -10.66 -13.39 10.71
N PHE A 361 -11.94 -13.11 10.42
CA PHE A 361 -12.67 -13.73 9.33
C PHE A 361 -12.78 -12.86 8.07
N GLU A 362 -12.22 -11.66 8.05
CA GLU A 362 -12.15 -10.85 6.82
C GLU A 362 -11.37 -11.59 5.72
N ASN A 363 -12.01 -11.75 4.56
CA ASN A 363 -11.53 -12.57 3.42
C ASN A 363 -11.36 -14.08 3.74
N ARG A 364 -11.86 -14.53 4.90
CA ARG A 364 -11.86 -15.94 5.34
C ARG A 364 -13.26 -16.39 5.78
N GLY A 365 -14.28 -15.90 5.05
CA GLY A 365 -15.69 -16.12 5.31
C GLY A 365 -16.50 -14.84 5.39
N ILE A 366 -15.90 -13.66 5.53
CA ILE A 366 -16.58 -12.37 5.43
C ILE A 366 -16.17 -11.67 4.14
N TYR A 367 -17.16 -11.28 3.34
CA TYR A 367 -17.00 -10.67 2.03
C TYR A 367 -17.83 -9.37 1.92
N TYR A 368 -17.35 -8.42 1.10
CA TYR A 368 -18.03 -7.14 0.86
C TYR A 368 -18.59 -6.99 -0.56
N ALA A 369 -18.47 -8.04 -1.37
CA ALA A 369 -19.03 -8.12 -2.70
C ALA A 369 -19.54 -9.54 -2.97
N ALA A 370 -20.62 -9.67 -3.72
CA ALA A 370 -21.10 -10.94 -4.22
C ALA A 370 -20.87 -10.98 -5.73
N THR A 371 -19.73 -11.53 -6.14
CA THR A 371 -19.37 -11.71 -7.56
C THR A 371 -19.38 -13.19 -7.93
N ALA A 372 -19.21 -13.49 -9.22
CA ALA A 372 -19.13 -14.88 -9.68
C ALA A 372 -17.99 -15.67 -9.00
N MET A 373 -16.99 -14.98 -8.47
CA MET A 373 -15.84 -15.60 -7.81
C MET A 373 -16.19 -16.08 -6.40
N GLU A 374 -16.75 -15.19 -5.57
CA GLU A 374 -17.18 -15.57 -4.22
C GLU A 374 -18.30 -16.59 -4.28
N SER A 375 -19.12 -16.59 -5.33
CA SER A 375 -20.19 -17.55 -5.53
C SER A 375 -19.71 -18.99 -5.72
N LEU A 376 -18.50 -19.20 -6.26
CA LEU A 376 -17.90 -20.54 -6.36
C LEU A 376 -17.60 -21.14 -4.99
N LEU A 377 -17.26 -20.29 -4.00
CA LEU A 377 -17.02 -20.71 -2.61
C LEU A 377 -18.32 -21.06 -1.89
N CYS A 378 -19.46 -20.62 -2.42
CA CYS A 378 -20.79 -20.74 -1.80
C CYS A 378 -21.65 -21.84 -2.43
N ARG A 379 -21.16 -22.52 -3.47
CA ARG A 379 -21.93 -23.56 -4.15
C ARG A 379 -22.34 -24.65 -3.16
N ASP A 380 -23.62 -24.99 -3.17
CA ASP A 380 -24.25 -26.02 -2.31
C ASP A 380 -24.19 -25.74 -0.79
N ASN A 381 -23.73 -24.55 -0.38
CA ASN A 381 -23.66 -24.11 1.02
C ASN A 381 -24.76 -23.07 1.33
N GLU A 382 -25.17 -23.01 2.60
CA GLU A 382 -25.97 -21.89 3.09
C GLU A 382 -25.08 -20.67 3.30
N VAL A 383 -25.60 -19.47 2.96
CA VAL A 383 -24.86 -18.22 3.07
C VAL A 383 -25.69 -17.14 3.75
N ILE A 384 -25.04 -16.14 4.30
CA ILE A 384 -25.71 -14.98 4.87
C ILE A 384 -25.42 -13.74 4.02
N VAL A 385 -26.45 -12.92 3.77
CA VAL A 385 -26.33 -11.56 3.25
C VAL A 385 -26.85 -10.59 4.30
N VAL A 386 -26.01 -9.61 4.67
CA VAL A 386 -26.36 -8.59 5.67
C VAL A 386 -26.54 -7.24 5.00
N GLY A 387 -27.69 -6.63 5.15
CA GLY A 387 -27.95 -5.28 4.65
C GLY A 387 -29.35 -5.10 4.08
N GLY A 388 -29.89 -3.88 4.14
CA GLY A 388 -31.26 -3.57 3.70
C GLY A 388 -31.34 -2.76 2.40
N GLY A 389 -30.21 -2.44 1.75
CA GLY A 389 -30.17 -1.62 0.53
C GLY A 389 -30.15 -2.44 -0.77
N ASN A 390 -30.22 -1.75 -1.91
CA ASN A 390 -30.22 -2.38 -3.24
C ASN A 390 -29.03 -3.32 -3.47
N SER A 391 -27.83 -2.99 -2.99
CA SER A 391 -26.66 -3.86 -3.13
C SER A 391 -26.84 -5.20 -2.41
N ALA A 392 -27.44 -5.19 -1.21
CA ALA A 392 -27.76 -6.41 -0.48
C ALA A 392 -28.84 -7.24 -1.20
N GLY A 393 -29.87 -6.58 -1.72
CA GLY A 393 -30.92 -7.24 -2.50
C GLY A 393 -30.39 -7.89 -3.78
N GLN A 394 -29.50 -7.20 -4.51
CA GLN A 394 -28.84 -7.75 -5.69
C GLN A 394 -27.96 -8.96 -5.34
N ALA A 395 -27.19 -8.86 -4.25
CA ALA A 395 -26.35 -9.95 -3.75
C ALA A 395 -27.20 -11.18 -3.36
N ALA A 396 -28.28 -10.97 -2.58
CA ALA A 396 -29.17 -12.06 -2.16
C ALA A 396 -29.81 -12.77 -3.35
N VAL A 397 -30.31 -12.02 -4.33
CA VAL A 397 -30.91 -12.58 -5.55
C VAL A 397 -29.87 -13.30 -6.42
N PHE A 398 -28.65 -12.75 -6.54
CA PHE A 398 -27.56 -13.39 -7.29
C PHE A 398 -27.15 -14.71 -6.63
N LEU A 399 -26.90 -14.68 -5.33
CA LEU A 399 -26.45 -15.86 -4.58
C LEU A 399 -27.53 -16.94 -4.49
N SER A 400 -28.81 -16.59 -4.51
CA SER A 400 -29.91 -17.57 -4.46
C SER A 400 -29.97 -18.50 -5.68
N GLY A 401 -29.32 -18.12 -6.79
CA GLY A 401 -29.17 -18.97 -7.97
C GLY A 401 -28.02 -19.97 -7.89
N ILE A 402 -27.18 -19.91 -6.82
CA ILE A 402 -25.93 -20.65 -6.75
C ILE A 402 -25.76 -21.37 -5.40
N ALA A 403 -26.05 -20.67 -4.31
CA ALA A 403 -25.99 -21.20 -2.96
C ALA A 403 -27.21 -22.12 -2.70
N LYS A 404 -27.05 -23.06 -1.77
CA LYS A 404 -28.16 -23.91 -1.30
C LYS A 404 -29.29 -23.08 -0.70
N HIS A 405 -28.94 -22.08 0.10
CA HIS A 405 -29.91 -21.17 0.71
C HIS A 405 -29.24 -19.84 1.13
N VAL A 406 -29.97 -18.74 1.03
CA VAL A 406 -29.54 -17.40 1.43
C VAL A 406 -30.35 -16.91 2.64
N HIS A 407 -29.66 -16.63 3.75
CA HIS A 407 -30.24 -15.98 4.92
C HIS A 407 -30.02 -14.49 4.80
N HIS A 408 -31.04 -13.71 4.47
CA HIS A 408 -30.93 -12.26 4.30
C HIS A 408 -31.29 -11.55 5.60
N ILE A 409 -30.27 -11.02 6.31
CA ILE A 409 -30.38 -10.41 7.63
C ILE A 409 -30.44 -8.88 7.52
N VAL A 410 -31.48 -8.27 8.08
CA VAL A 410 -31.78 -6.85 7.99
C VAL A 410 -32.14 -6.29 9.37
N ARG A 411 -31.46 -5.24 9.82
CA ARG A 411 -31.77 -4.57 11.11
C ARG A 411 -33.08 -3.80 11.09
N GLY A 412 -33.53 -3.38 9.91
CA GLY A 412 -34.78 -2.64 9.73
C GLY A 412 -36.01 -3.52 9.82
N LYS A 413 -37.19 -2.91 10.04
CA LYS A 413 -38.49 -3.60 10.09
C LYS A 413 -38.94 -4.13 8.72
N SER A 414 -38.45 -3.51 7.63
CA SER A 414 -38.76 -3.90 6.24
C SER A 414 -37.67 -3.41 5.29
N LEU A 415 -37.73 -3.91 4.04
CA LEU A 415 -36.84 -3.47 2.94
C LEU A 415 -37.38 -2.23 2.21
N ALA A 416 -38.68 -1.91 2.37
CA ALA A 416 -39.40 -0.93 1.54
C ALA A 416 -38.79 0.50 1.57
N SER A 417 -38.14 0.88 2.67
CA SER A 417 -37.54 2.22 2.81
C SER A 417 -36.20 2.40 2.10
N THR A 418 -35.51 1.31 1.75
CA THR A 418 -34.10 1.36 1.30
C THR A 418 -33.80 0.51 0.07
N MET A 419 -34.78 -0.30 -0.37
CA MET A 419 -34.64 -1.22 -1.50
C MET A 419 -35.72 -0.97 -2.55
N SER A 420 -35.37 -1.11 -3.83
CA SER A 420 -36.33 -1.00 -4.94
C SER A 420 -37.34 -2.16 -4.96
N GLN A 421 -38.57 -1.85 -5.33
CA GLN A 421 -39.67 -2.81 -5.27
C GLN A 421 -39.43 -4.08 -6.09
N TYR A 422 -38.77 -3.98 -7.24
CA TYR A 422 -38.46 -5.16 -8.05
C TYR A 422 -37.53 -6.15 -7.35
N LEU A 423 -36.57 -5.69 -6.54
CA LEU A 423 -35.70 -6.56 -5.73
C LEU A 423 -36.47 -7.19 -4.57
N ILE A 424 -37.32 -6.40 -3.91
CA ILE A 424 -38.18 -6.90 -2.83
C ILE A 424 -39.04 -8.04 -3.34
N SER A 425 -39.72 -7.83 -4.47
CA SER A 425 -40.58 -8.87 -5.07
C SER A 425 -39.78 -10.13 -5.45
N ARG A 426 -38.56 -9.99 -5.95
CA ARG A 426 -37.69 -11.14 -6.24
C ARG A 426 -37.24 -11.90 -5.00
N ILE A 427 -36.95 -11.20 -3.91
CA ILE A 427 -36.56 -11.80 -2.63
C ILE A 427 -37.75 -12.55 -2.05
N GLU A 428 -38.95 -11.94 -2.01
CA GLU A 428 -40.16 -12.52 -1.46
C GLU A 428 -40.68 -13.73 -2.26
N SER A 429 -40.46 -13.73 -3.59
CA SER A 429 -40.88 -14.85 -4.45
C SER A 429 -39.86 -16.01 -4.49
N SER A 430 -38.68 -15.86 -3.94
CA SER A 430 -37.63 -16.89 -3.98
C SER A 430 -37.75 -17.88 -2.83
N SER A 431 -37.89 -19.17 -3.14
CA SER A 431 -37.82 -20.24 -2.15
C SER A 431 -36.43 -20.49 -1.56
N HIS A 432 -35.40 -19.92 -2.20
CA HIS A 432 -34.00 -20.02 -1.78
C HIS A 432 -33.53 -18.84 -0.91
N ILE A 433 -34.42 -17.90 -0.58
CA ILE A 433 -34.09 -16.76 0.28
C ILE A 433 -35.02 -16.74 1.48
N THR A 434 -34.49 -16.67 2.70
CA THR A 434 -35.24 -16.35 3.90
C THR A 434 -34.85 -14.98 4.41
N LEU A 435 -35.81 -14.07 4.52
CA LEU A 435 -35.63 -12.72 5.02
C LEU A 435 -35.83 -12.67 6.54
N TYR A 436 -34.84 -12.22 7.26
CA TYR A 436 -34.85 -11.95 8.71
C TYR A 436 -34.81 -10.45 8.94
N THR A 437 -35.99 -9.85 9.17
CA THR A 437 -36.06 -8.43 9.57
C THR A 437 -35.82 -8.27 11.07
N GLU A 438 -35.53 -7.05 11.51
CA GLU A 438 -35.23 -6.70 12.91
C GLU A 438 -34.19 -7.67 13.53
N SER A 439 -33.21 -8.10 12.74
CA SER A 439 -32.23 -9.12 13.14
C SER A 439 -30.80 -8.62 12.90
N GLU A 440 -29.87 -9.10 13.73
CA GLU A 440 -28.45 -8.77 13.62
C GLU A 440 -27.55 -9.94 14.02
N ILE A 441 -26.37 -10.01 13.39
CA ILE A 441 -25.34 -10.97 13.77
C ILE A 441 -24.70 -10.51 15.08
N VAL A 442 -24.56 -11.46 16.03
CA VAL A 442 -24.01 -11.21 17.36
C VAL A 442 -22.76 -12.04 17.67
N LYS A 443 -22.49 -13.11 16.92
CA LYS A 443 -21.32 -13.97 17.15
C LYS A 443 -20.84 -14.62 15.85
N LEU A 444 -19.51 -14.70 15.73
CA LEU A 444 -18.79 -15.39 14.66
C LEU A 444 -17.88 -16.44 15.29
N GLU A 445 -17.83 -17.64 14.72
CA GLU A 445 -17.09 -18.79 15.25
C GLU A 445 -16.32 -19.49 14.14
N GLY A 446 -15.13 -19.98 14.47
CA GLY A 446 -14.25 -20.73 13.56
C GLY A 446 -12.80 -20.66 14.03
N ALA A 447 -11.95 -21.52 13.50
CA ALA A 447 -10.53 -21.54 13.79
C ALA A 447 -9.72 -20.69 12.79
N SER A 448 -9.46 -21.20 11.60
CA SER A 448 -8.72 -20.49 10.54
C SER A 448 -9.60 -19.75 9.54
N SER A 449 -10.88 -20.08 9.48
CA SER A 449 -11.92 -19.49 8.65
C SER A 449 -13.24 -19.49 9.40
N LEU A 450 -14.23 -18.73 8.91
CA LEU A 450 -15.56 -18.72 9.47
C LEU A 450 -16.22 -20.09 9.30
N GLU A 451 -16.80 -20.63 10.37
CA GLU A 451 -17.46 -21.94 10.41
C GLU A 451 -18.89 -21.86 10.96
N GLY A 452 -19.17 -20.84 11.78
CA GLY A 452 -20.47 -20.68 12.41
C GLY A 452 -20.84 -19.22 12.63
N VAL A 453 -22.14 -18.93 12.54
CA VAL A 453 -22.70 -17.58 12.73
C VAL A 453 -23.94 -17.65 13.60
N THR A 454 -23.99 -16.78 14.61
CA THR A 454 -25.19 -16.58 15.43
C THR A 454 -25.78 -15.20 15.18
N TRP A 455 -27.09 -15.14 14.96
CA TRP A 455 -27.83 -13.89 14.90
C TRP A 455 -29.04 -13.91 15.84
N VAL A 456 -29.49 -12.73 16.23
CA VAL A 456 -30.62 -12.54 17.17
C VAL A 456 -31.69 -11.69 16.52
N SER A 457 -32.95 -12.11 16.69
CA SER A 457 -34.12 -11.29 16.37
C SER A 457 -34.32 -10.25 17.49
N ARG A 458 -34.20 -8.97 17.14
CA ARG A 458 -34.45 -7.86 18.09
C ARG A 458 -35.92 -7.78 18.52
N LYS A 459 -36.85 -8.41 17.74
CA LYS A 459 -38.28 -8.42 18.00
C LYS A 459 -38.66 -9.47 19.03
N THR A 460 -38.10 -10.67 18.93
CA THR A 460 -38.49 -11.81 19.79
C THR A 460 -37.42 -12.12 20.84
N GLY A 461 -36.18 -11.65 20.68
CA GLY A 461 -35.03 -12.07 21.47
C GLY A 461 -34.52 -13.47 21.14
N GLU A 462 -35.08 -14.12 20.15
CA GLU A 462 -34.72 -15.49 19.74
C GLU A 462 -33.36 -15.47 19.05
N SER A 463 -32.49 -16.39 19.47
CA SER A 463 -31.14 -16.59 18.92
C SER A 463 -31.12 -17.79 18.00
N THR A 464 -30.55 -17.62 16.82
CA THR A 464 -30.36 -18.68 15.83
C THR A 464 -28.87 -18.84 15.53
N MET A 465 -28.35 -20.07 15.70
CA MET A 465 -26.97 -20.42 15.32
C MET A 465 -27.03 -21.39 14.13
N LYS A 466 -26.17 -21.14 13.13
CA LYS A 466 -25.99 -22.03 11.98
C LYS A 466 -24.52 -22.22 11.61
N PRO A 467 -24.14 -23.41 11.09
CA PRO A 467 -22.82 -23.70 10.57
C PRO A 467 -22.69 -23.06 9.17
N ILE A 468 -22.40 -21.76 9.11
CA ILE A 468 -22.29 -20.99 7.88
C ILE A 468 -20.89 -20.38 7.80
N GLY A 469 -20.18 -20.70 6.71
CA GLY A 469 -18.82 -20.24 6.43
C GLY A 469 -18.74 -19.00 5.54
N SER A 470 -19.87 -18.42 5.10
CA SER A 470 -19.84 -17.27 4.18
C SER A 470 -20.89 -16.22 4.54
N VAL A 471 -20.41 -15.01 4.85
CA VAL A 471 -21.21 -13.83 5.19
C VAL A 471 -20.88 -12.68 4.25
N PHE A 472 -21.86 -12.16 3.55
CA PHE A 472 -21.74 -11.01 2.64
C PHE A 472 -22.25 -9.75 3.33
N VAL A 473 -21.33 -8.85 3.69
CA VAL A 473 -21.65 -7.63 4.45
C VAL A 473 -21.89 -6.47 3.48
N MET A 474 -23.17 -6.19 3.21
CA MET A 474 -23.65 -5.20 2.24
C MET A 474 -24.30 -3.99 2.92
N ILE A 475 -23.69 -3.50 4.01
CA ILE A 475 -24.20 -2.39 4.83
C ILE A 475 -23.67 -1.02 4.41
N GLY A 476 -22.97 -0.95 3.28
CA GLY A 476 -22.44 0.26 2.67
C GLY A 476 -21.00 0.52 2.99
N ALA A 477 -20.51 1.67 2.51
CA ALA A 477 -19.16 2.15 2.72
C ALA A 477 -19.19 3.61 3.18
N GLU A 478 -18.14 4.03 3.86
CA GLU A 478 -17.89 5.41 4.28
C GLU A 478 -16.69 5.95 3.50
N PRO A 479 -16.84 7.09 2.82
CA PRO A 479 -15.72 7.68 2.08
C PRO A 479 -14.69 8.31 3.04
N ASN A 480 -13.42 8.19 2.70
CA ASN A 480 -12.32 8.83 3.42
C ASN A 480 -12.18 10.31 2.98
N SER A 481 -13.23 11.09 3.19
CA SER A 481 -13.37 12.48 2.75
C SER A 481 -13.52 13.48 3.90
N GLY A 482 -13.45 13.02 5.16
CA GLY A 482 -13.68 13.86 6.34
C GLY A 482 -12.76 15.09 6.42
N TRP A 483 -11.52 14.96 5.97
CA TRP A 483 -10.53 16.04 5.92
C TRP A 483 -10.84 17.14 4.87
N LEU A 484 -11.80 16.88 3.98
CA LEU A 484 -12.30 17.82 2.96
C LEU A 484 -13.64 18.45 3.32
N PHE A 485 -14.13 18.25 4.55
CA PHE A 485 -15.40 18.83 4.98
C PHE A 485 -15.32 20.36 4.92
N GLY A 486 -16.27 20.97 4.23
CA GLY A 486 -16.28 22.42 3.99
C GLY A 486 -15.38 22.89 2.83
N THR A 487 -14.51 22.05 2.29
CA THR A 487 -13.62 22.38 1.15
C THR A 487 -14.27 22.03 -0.19
N VAL A 488 -14.75 20.80 -0.35
CA VAL A 488 -15.39 20.32 -1.60
C VAL A 488 -16.85 19.98 -1.36
N ARG A 489 -17.65 19.95 -2.44
CA ARG A 489 -19.05 19.50 -2.36
C ARG A 489 -19.13 18.01 -2.17
N LEU A 490 -19.87 17.57 -1.16
CA LEU A 490 -20.11 16.17 -0.82
C LEU A 490 -21.58 15.82 -1.03
N ASP A 491 -21.87 14.55 -1.32
CA ASP A 491 -23.23 14.03 -1.29
C ASP A 491 -23.70 13.78 0.16
N LYS A 492 -24.97 13.40 0.34
CA LYS A 492 -25.56 13.14 1.67
C LYS A 492 -24.87 12.00 2.47
N LYS A 493 -24.03 11.21 1.81
CA LYS A 493 -23.27 10.11 2.41
C LYS A 493 -21.79 10.45 2.60
N GLY A 494 -21.39 11.68 2.26
CA GLY A 494 -20.01 12.15 2.37
C GLY A 494 -19.13 11.86 1.15
N PHE A 495 -19.62 11.23 0.07
CA PHE A 495 -18.84 11.02 -1.13
C PHE A 495 -18.65 12.32 -1.93
N ILE A 496 -17.47 12.49 -2.53
CA ILE A 496 -17.13 13.69 -3.30
C ILE A 496 -17.96 13.74 -4.60
N LEU A 497 -18.66 14.84 -4.81
CA LEU A 497 -19.35 15.13 -6.07
C LEU A 497 -18.35 15.59 -7.11
N THR A 498 -18.38 14.95 -8.30
CA THR A 498 -17.52 15.27 -9.43
C THR A 498 -18.33 15.37 -10.71
N GLY A 499 -17.78 16.05 -11.72
CA GLY A 499 -18.49 16.29 -12.98
C GLY A 499 -19.52 17.41 -12.86
N GLY A 500 -19.55 18.32 -13.81
CA GLY A 500 -20.34 19.54 -13.70
C GLY A 500 -21.83 19.29 -13.63
N THR A 501 -22.42 19.51 -12.45
CA THR A 501 -23.87 19.68 -12.31
C THR A 501 -24.30 21.14 -12.32
N ASP A 502 -23.38 22.12 -12.23
CA ASP A 502 -23.72 23.55 -12.11
C ASP A 502 -22.72 24.48 -12.82
N GLY A 503 -22.42 24.24 -14.12
CA GLY A 503 -21.72 25.24 -14.95
C GLY A 503 -20.19 25.30 -14.81
N PHE A 504 -19.55 24.40 -14.08
CA PHE A 504 -18.13 24.16 -14.20
C PHE A 504 -17.86 23.36 -15.49
N GLU A 505 -16.84 23.75 -16.28
CA GLU A 505 -16.40 22.98 -17.44
C GLU A 505 -16.13 21.54 -17.00
N SER A 506 -16.96 20.65 -17.52
CA SER A 506 -17.19 19.36 -16.91
C SER A 506 -16.18 18.35 -17.37
N THR A 507 -15.05 18.27 -16.67
CA THR A 507 -14.32 17.02 -16.68
C THR A 507 -14.96 16.05 -15.69
N PRO A 508 -15.02 14.75 -16.00
CA PRO A 508 -15.72 13.79 -15.16
C PRO A 508 -15.22 13.72 -13.71
N TYR A 509 -13.99 14.15 -13.46
CA TYR A 509 -13.29 14.00 -12.17
C TYR A 509 -13.05 15.32 -11.44
N ALA A 510 -13.37 16.46 -12.03
CA ALA A 510 -13.24 17.76 -11.37
C ALA A 510 -14.19 17.87 -10.17
N THR A 511 -13.66 18.37 -9.05
CA THR A 511 -14.45 18.70 -7.86
C THR A 511 -14.99 20.14 -7.95
N SER A 512 -15.63 20.61 -6.90
CA SER A 512 -16.07 22.02 -6.79
C SER A 512 -14.91 23.01 -6.58
N VAL A 513 -13.69 22.55 -6.39
CA VAL A 513 -12.48 23.37 -6.21
C VAL A 513 -11.60 23.25 -7.45
N PRO A 514 -11.29 24.37 -8.15
CA PRO A 514 -10.43 24.35 -9.32
C PRO A 514 -9.05 23.72 -9.02
N GLY A 515 -8.58 22.82 -9.89
CA GLY A 515 -7.31 22.10 -9.71
C GLY A 515 -7.36 20.94 -8.70
N MET A 516 -8.51 20.70 -8.10
CA MET A 516 -8.73 19.52 -7.25
C MET A 516 -9.67 18.54 -7.95
N PHE A 517 -9.21 17.30 -8.11
CA PHE A 517 -9.90 16.20 -8.77
C PHE A 517 -10.15 15.06 -7.80
N ALA A 518 -11.15 14.21 -8.06
CA ALA A 518 -11.39 13.03 -7.24
C ALA A 518 -11.62 11.80 -8.11
N VAL A 519 -11.03 10.65 -7.71
CA VAL A 519 -11.08 9.38 -8.43
C VAL A 519 -11.27 8.19 -7.49
N GLY A 520 -11.79 7.10 -8.01
CA GLY A 520 -11.99 5.86 -7.26
C GLY A 520 -13.14 5.94 -6.27
N ASP A 521 -13.02 5.15 -5.21
CA ASP A 521 -14.14 4.86 -4.29
C ASP A 521 -14.59 6.03 -3.43
N VAL A 522 -13.78 7.07 -3.28
CA VAL A 522 -14.15 8.31 -2.57
C VAL A 522 -15.18 9.14 -3.33
N ARG A 523 -15.29 8.92 -4.65
CA ARG A 523 -16.18 9.65 -5.54
C ARG A 523 -17.61 9.12 -5.47
N SER A 524 -18.58 10.02 -5.48
CA SER A 524 -20.00 9.67 -5.58
C SER A 524 -20.29 8.90 -6.87
N LYS A 525 -21.08 7.83 -6.76
CA LYS A 525 -21.46 6.94 -7.87
C LYS A 525 -20.29 6.19 -8.56
N SER A 526 -19.11 6.13 -7.94
CA SER A 526 -17.99 5.32 -8.47
C SER A 526 -18.33 3.83 -8.51
N VAL A 527 -17.81 3.14 -9.53
CA VAL A 527 -17.90 1.67 -9.62
C VAL A 527 -16.74 1.07 -8.81
N LYS A 528 -17.08 0.42 -7.70
CA LYS A 528 -16.10 -0.13 -6.75
C LYS A 528 -15.44 -1.41 -7.29
N ARG A 529 -14.49 -1.23 -8.21
CA ARG A 529 -13.66 -2.30 -8.82
C ARG A 529 -12.25 -1.78 -9.02
N VAL A 530 -11.26 -2.66 -8.86
CA VAL A 530 -9.84 -2.33 -9.09
C VAL A 530 -9.63 -1.76 -10.50
N ALA A 531 -10.16 -2.41 -11.54
CA ALA A 531 -10.01 -1.96 -12.92
C ALA A 531 -10.64 -0.58 -13.17
N SER A 532 -11.83 -0.31 -12.59
CA SER A 532 -12.47 1.01 -12.70
C SER A 532 -11.64 2.09 -12.00
N ALA A 533 -11.13 1.80 -10.81
CA ALA A 533 -10.29 2.71 -10.05
C ALA A 533 -8.98 3.05 -10.80
N VAL A 534 -8.33 2.04 -11.42
CA VAL A 534 -7.14 2.24 -12.26
C VAL A 534 -7.48 3.08 -13.49
N GLY A 535 -8.60 2.80 -14.16
CA GLY A 535 -9.05 3.57 -15.33
C GLY A 535 -9.32 5.05 -14.98
N GLU A 536 -10.03 5.33 -13.88
CA GLU A 536 -10.26 6.68 -13.40
C GLU A 536 -8.95 7.42 -13.09
N GLY A 537 -8.01 6.73 -12.39
CA GLY A 537 -6.70 7.28 -12.04
C GLY A 537 -5.84 7.62 -13.26
N SER A 538 -5.93 6.84 -14.35
CA SER A 538 -5.21 7.15 -15.59
C SER A 538 -5.81 8.34 -16.33
N VAL A 539 -7.13 8.38 -16.47
CA VAL A 539 -7.84 9.41 -17.26
C VAL A 539 -7.77 10.79 -16.62
N VAL A 540 -7.81 10.88 -15.29
CA VAL A 540 -7.77 12.17 -14.57
C VAL A 540 -6.51 12.99 -14.86
N ILE A 541 -5.41 12.35 -15.25
CA ILE A 541 -4.16 13.06 -15.53
C ILE A 541 -4.27 13.95 -16.78
N SER A 542 -5.10 13.58 -17.75
CA SER A 542 -5.42 14.47 -18.88
C SER A 542 -6.09 15.78 -18.41
N ASP A 543 -6.95 15.70 -17.38
CA ASP A 543 -7.60 16.87 -16.78
C ASP A 543 -6.60 17.71 -15.98
N VAL A 544 -5.67 17.06 -15.26
CA VAL A 544 -4.56 17.72 -14.56
C VAL A 544 -3.70 18.51 -15.55
N HIS A 545 -3.27 17.90 -16.66
CA HIS A 545 -2.47 18.57 -17.68
C HIS A 545 -3.19 19.79 -18.26
N ARG A 546 -4.47 19.67 -18.58
CA ARG A 546 -5.28 20.79 -19.08
C ARG A 546 -5.31 21.92 -18.06
N TYR A 547 -5.62 21.62 -16.80
CA TYR A 547 -5.64 22.61 -15.73
C TYR A 547 -4.30 23.33 -15.57
N LEU A 548 -3.19 22.59 -15.54
CA LEU A 548 -1.84 23.17 -15.41
C LEU A 548 -1.47 24.04 -16.60
N ALA A 549 -1.85 23.64 -17.82
CA ALA A 549 -1.61 24.42 -19.03
C ALA A 549 -2.40 25.74 -19.02
N ASP A 550 -3.69 25.71 -18.67
CA ASP A 550 -4.56 26.88 -18.60
C ASP A 550 -4.12 27.90 -17.54
N HIS A 551 -3.45 27.43 -16.48
CA HIS A 551 -2.98 28.25 -15.37
C HIS A 551 -1.47 28.53 -15.38
N ARG A 552 -0.74 28.16 -16.45
CA ARG A 552 0.72 28.30 -16.56
C ARG A 552 1.23 29.70 -16.21
N ASN A 553 0.59 30.76 -16.74
CA ASN A 553 0.98 32.15 -16.51
C ASN A 553 0.81 32.57 -15.06
N LYS A 554 -0.23 32.08 -14.39
CA LYS A 554 -0.48 32.32 -12.97
C LYS A 554 0.62 31.67 -12.12
N PHE A 555 0.96 30.41 -12.38
CA PHE A 555 2.01 29.70 -11.68
C PHE A 555 3.43 30.23 -11.95
N ALA A 556 3.67 30.89 -13.07
CA ALA A 556 4.95 31.52 -13.39
C ALA A 556 5.18 32.86 -12.66
N ALA A 557 4.08 33.55 -12.29
CA ALA A 557 4.16 34.87 -11.67
C ALA A 557 4.37 34.86 -10.14
N GLU A 558 4.11 33.73 -9.44
CA GLU A 558 3.96 33.74 -7.98
C GLU A 558 4.78 32.68 -7.17
N PRO A 559 5.95 32.18 -7.58
CA PRO A 559 6.64 31.18 -6.77
C PRO A 559 7.11 31.71 -5.41
N ASN A 560 7.31 33.03 -5.22
CA ASN A 560 7.90 33.60 -4.02
C ASN A 560 6.87 34.07 -2.95
N SER A 561 5.66 34.45 -3.33
CA SER A 561 4.66 34.94 -2.37
C SER A 561 3.97 33.80 -1.61
N ALA A 562 3.63 32.70 -2.31
CA ALA A 562 3.07 31.50 -1.69
C ALA A 562 4.07 30.83 -0.73
N LEU A 563 5.35 30.74 -1.11
CA LEU A 563 6.44 30.26 -0.24
C LEU A 563 6.68 31.19 0.96
N ALA A 564 6.59 32.50 0.79
CA ALA A 564 6.73 33.46 1.90
C ALA A 564 5.56 33.37 2.90
N ALA A 565 4.34 33.20 2.43
CA ALA A 565 3.15 32.97 3.28
C ALA A 565 3.26 31.63 4.04
N LEU A 566 3.85 30.60 3.42
CA LEU A 566 4.13 29.32 4.05
C LEU A 566 5.19 29.39 5.16
N ARG A 567 6.26 30.17 4.95
CA ARG A 567 7.31 30.40 5.94
C ARG A 567 6.79 31.06 7.19
N SER A 568 5.88 32.02 7.04
CA SER A 568 5.25 32.71 8.19
C SER A 568 4.33 31.79 8.99
N ALA A 569 3.60 30.87 8.35
CA ALA A 569 2.72 29.92 9.01
C ALA A 569 3.49 28.79 9.73
N SER A 570 4.56 28.25 9.11
CA SER A 570 5.41 27.22 9.74
C SER A 570 6.17 27.75 10.96
N ALA A 571 6.63 28.99 10.91
CA ALA A 571 7.28 29.64 12.06
C ALA A 571 6.33 29.85 13.24
N ALA A 572 5.04 30.10 12.97
CA ALA A 572 4.02 30.26 14.01
C ALA A 572 3.66 28.93 14.71
N VAL A 573 3.68 27.81 14.00
CA VAL A 573 3.44 26.48 14.57
C VAL A 573 4.64 25.98 15.38
N ALA A 574 5.87 26.23 14.91
CA ALA A 574 7.10 25.89 15.64
C ALA A 574 7.31 26.73 16.91
N ALA A 575 6.66 27.89 17.03
CA ALA A 575 6.71 28.74 18.22
C ALA A 575 5.65 28.38 19.27
N GLN A 576 4.72 27.46 18.97
CA GLN A 576 3.65 26.99 19.87
C GLN A 576 3.84 25.52 20.33
N SER A 577 4.85 24.81 19.81
CA SER A 577 5.33 23.50 20.27
C SER A 577 6.58 23.64 21.16
#